data_1eed4f6be19308420dc035f032c4c0f7
#
_entry.id   1eed4f6be19308420dc035f032c4c0f7
#
_cell.length_a   1.000
_cell.length_b   1.000
_cell.length_c   1.000
_cell.angle_alpha   90.00
_cell.angle_beta   90.00
_cell.angle_gamma   90.00
#
_symmetry.space_group_name_H-M   'P 1'
#
loop_
_entity.id
_entity.type
_entity.pdbx_description
1 polymer ?
#
loop_
_entity_poly.entity_id
_entity_poly.type
_entity_poly.pdbx_seq_one_letter_code
_entity_poly.pdbx_strand_id
1 'polypeptide(L)'
;MFFLWLFHWGMGQNPWVGGLNACQFGRMDLDHDGQRDLLVFDRHGNRLLCYINKGGDRAIDYRYTTEYDEAFPRLTDWVVFVDYDGDGLEDIFTYSKGWAGMKVYHNVSTAEALEFELVVSPYLTSWQGGGEVNILSTDADYPAIVDLDGDGDLDILTFGVMGTFIEKHRNLSMERYDCLDSLVFERTDMCWGRVGESEEDNVMYLDTCLFGYGMKVNRDDFRHRGATVTVRDLNGDGLLDLLLADVDYPGLTLLVNGGDASEALMVQQMDFPTSHPVDLPSMPVPFFTDINNDGVDDLLVSPFDPNPMASEGKESVWLYLNHGSNAHPDFQLYTKSFLQDGMLDFGKGAYPSVVDWDGDGLLDLKVRDFESKVTVLKNVGTLQQPAFELIAVDDKEEWAASCYYDVNQDGQLDLVEGNIKGTLSYYQGNGDGFELISDFWGEVDVRDYQTSYYGYSVPTLFEYHGELLLCVGSEQGKLFLYRVSDDTAFEEVSYLWKEICPEMPDVFGIHSAAAVADLNGDGVLEVVVGNFGGGLQLYNAMIPVNNLGISEEWDDMDIVIFPNPVLSQLHVVALRHCSNDVRVMDLFGRVLIEQAITDSETVLDVSNLVPGVYLLSLDRGLVNRIFLKR
;
A
#
# COMPACT_ATOMS: atom_id res chain seq x y z
N MET A 1 -24.39 25.07 -16.70
CA MET A 1 -23.93 26.21 -15.91
C MET A 1 -22.55 25.85 -15.43
N PHE A 2 -21.52 26.37 -16.03
CA PHE A 2 -20.14 25.91 -15.81
C PHE A 2 -19.70 26.31 -14.41
N PHE A 3 -19.40 25.34 -13.55
CA PHE A 3 -18.61 25.56 -12.35
C PHE A 3 -17.14 25.51 -12.73
N LEU A 4 -16.47 26.66 -12.66
CA LEU A 4 -15.02 26.77 -12.74
C LEU A 4 -14.41 26.14 -11.48
N TRP A 5 -13.75 25.03 -11.64
CA TRP A 5 -12.88 24.44 -10.64
C TRP A 5 -11.57 25.25 -10.61
N LEU A 6 -11.41 26.10 -9.63
CA LEU A 6 -10.12 26.68 -9.26
C LEU A 6 -9.45 25.73 -8.25
N PHE A 7 -8.83 24.67 -8.76
CA PHE A 7 -7.91 23.90 -7.95
C PHE A 7 -6.59 24.63 -7.84
N HIS A 8 -6.24 24.97 -6.62
CA HIS A 8 -4.91 25.44 -6.27
C HIS A 8 -3.94 24.25 -6.29
N TRP A 9 -2.87 24.40 -7.00
CA TRP A 9 -1.73 23.54 -7.10
C TRP A 9 -1.05 23.35 -5.73
N GLY A 10 -1.33 22.27 -5.06
CA GLY A 10 -0.44 21.58 -4.15
C GLY A 10 -0.38 20.16 -4.66
N MET A 11 0.81 19.56 -4.74
CA MET A 11 1.04 18.20 -5.25
C MET A 11 -0.08 17.25 -4.85
N GLY A 12 -0.52 16.37 -5.78
CA GLY A 12 -1.67 15.49 -5.67
C GLY A 12 -1.70 14.70 -4.36
N GLN A 13 -2.20 15.32 -3.32
CA GLN A 13 -2.35 14.71 -2.01
C GLN A 13 -3.70 14.00 -2.01
N ASN A 14 -3.66 12.69 -1.83
CA ASN A 14 -4.85 11.86 -1.67
C ASN A 14 -4.96 11.44 -0.18
N PRO A 15 -5.37 12.33 0.73
CA PRO A 15 -5.30 12.06 2.17
C PRO A 15 -6.19 10.90 2.60
N TRP A 16 -7.23 10.60 1.83
CA TRP A 16 -8.27 9.63 2.16
C TRP A 16 -8.17 8.32 1.36
N VAL A 17 -6.98 7.83 1.06
CA VAL A 17 -6.78 6.59 0.30
C VAL A 17 -6.75 5.35 1.18
N GLY A 18 -6.41 5.48 2.46
CA GLY A 18 -6.50 4.38 3.42
C GLY A 18 -5.19 3.66 3.74
N GLY A 19 -4.02 4.30 3.54
CA GLY A 19 -2.71 3.74 3.87
C GLY A 19 -2.26 2.62 2.92
N LEU A 20 -0.97 2.31 2.94
CA LEU A 20 -0.33 1.27 2.14
C LEU A 20 0.67 0.50 2.99
N ASN A 21 0.71 -0.84 2.89
CA ASN A 21 1.59 -1.67 3.71
C ASN A 21 2.45 -2.65 2.92
N ALA A 22 1.84 -3.44 2.06
CA ALA A 22 2.49 -4.58 1.38
C ALA A 22 2.10 -4.57 -0.10
N CYS A 23 2.67 -3.63 -0.85
CA CYS A 23 2.20 -3.27 -2.17
C CYS A 23 2.85 -4.10 -3.28
N GLN A 24 2.05 -4.45 -4.27
CA GLN A 24 2.45 -4.96 -5.56
C GLN A 24 1.95 -4.03 -6.64
N PHE A 25 2.69 -3.90 -7.72
CA PHE A 25 2.43 -2.87 -8.72
C PHE A 25 2.20 -3.47 -10.10
N GLY A 26 1.31 -2.85 -10.85
CA GLY A 26 1.05 -3.12 -12.27
C GLY A 26 0.81 -1.84 -13.04
N ARG A 27 0.79 -1.92 -14.35
CA ARG A 27 0.60 -0.76 -15.24
C ARG A 27 -0.46 -1.08 -16.30
N MET A 28 -1.51 -0.30 -16.37
CA MET A 28 -2.53 -0.35 -17.43
C MET A 28 -2.87 1.06 -17.87
N ASP A 29 -3.33 1.23 -19.10
CA ASP A 29 -3.91 2.49 -19.59
C ASP A 29 -5.43 2.44 -19.32
N LEU A 30 -5.83 2.89 -18.13
CA LEU A 30 -7.21 2.76 -17.64
C LEU A 30 -8.15 3.77 -18.29
N ASP A 31 -7.67 5.00 -18.52
CA ASP A 31 -8.48 6.09 -19.09
C ASP A 31 -8.28 6.29 -20.60
N HIS A 32 -7.50 5.40 -21.23
CA HIS A 32 -7.21 5.37 -22.67
C HIS A 32 -6.59 6.67 -23.20
N ASP A 33 -5.79 7.35 -22.39
CA ASP A 33 -5.07 8.56 -22.80
C ASP A 33 -3.70 8.27 -23.45
N GLY A 34 -3.29 7.01 -23.48
CA GLY A 34 -2.04 6.52 -24.05
C GLY A 34 -0.86 6.54 -23.09
N GLN A 35 -1.07 6.94 -21.85
CA GLN A 35 -0.12 6.79 -20.76
C GLN A 35 -0.53 5.61 -19.89
N ARG A 36 0.43 4.87 -19.38
CA ARG A 36 0.13 3.76 -18.47
C ARG A 36 -0.09 4.29 -17.06
N ASP A 37 -1.23 3.97 -16.50
CA ASP A 37 -1.63 4.24 -15.12
C ASP A 37 -0.99 3.24 -14.16
N LEU A 38 -1.07 3.50 -12.86
CA LEU A 38 -0.48 2.65 -11.85
C LEU A 38 -1.57 1.91 -11.07
N LEU A 39 -1.46 0.59 -11.05
CA LEU A 39 -2.23 -0.30 -10.18
C LEU A 39 -1.40 -0.62 -8.94
N VAL A 40 -2.01 -0.51 -7.77
CA VAL A 40 -1.38 -0.85 -6.49
C VAL A 40 -2.25 -1.88 -5.78
N PHE A 41 -1.76 -3.09 -5.64
CA PHE A 41 -2.42 -4.13 -4.88
C PHE A 41 -1.77 -4.28 -3.51
N ASP A 42 -2.47 -3.86 -2.45
CA ASP A 42 -2.02 -4.04 -1.07
C ASP A 42 -2.47 -5.41 -0.55
N ARG A 43 -1.50 -6.30 -0.36
CA ARG A 43 -1.71 -7.68 0.12
C ARG A 43 -2.34 -7.73 1.51
N HIS A 44 -2.03 -6.78 2.39
CA HIS A 44 -2.58 -6.69 3.75
C HIS A 44 -4.05 -6.25 3.78
N GLY A 45 -4.88 -6.79 2.96
CA GLY A 45 -6.30 -6.49 2.92
C GLY A 45 -6.89 -6.81 1.57
N ASN A 46 -6.04 -7.30 0.65
CA ASN A 46 -6.46 -7.64 -0.71
C ASN A 46 -7.15 -6.46 -1.41
N ARG A 47 -6.57 -5.26 -1.24
CA ARG A 47 -7.07 -4.02 -1.81
C ARG A 47 -6.36 -3.69 -3.12
N LEU A 48 -7.11 -3.50 -4.18
CA LEU A 48 -6.61 -2.91 -5.41
C LEU A 48 -6.93 -1.41 -5.43
N LEU A 49 -5.95 -0.59 -5.75
CA LEU A 49 -6.05 0.86 -5.83
C LEU A 49 -5.60 1.30 -7.21
N CYS A 50 -6.41 2.12 -7.86
CA CYS A 50 -6.13 2.64 -9.19
C CYS A 50 -5.66 4.09 -9.11
N TYR A 51 -4.54 4.40 -9.77
CA TYR A 51 -3.99 5.75 -9.83
C TYR A 51 -3.78 6.16 -11.29
N ILE A 52 -4.51 7.18 -11.72
CA ILE A 52 -4.37 7.75 -13.06
C ILE A 52 -3.08 8.57 -13.15
N ASN A 53 -2.26 8.26 -14.14
CA ASN A 53 -1.02 8.98 -14.44
C ASN A 53 -1.33 10.28 -15.19
N LYS A 54 -1.13 11.41 -14.55
CA LYS A 54 -1.27 12.76 -15.14
C LYS A 54 0.08 13.47 -15.27
N GLY A 55 1.18 12.74 -15.01
CA GLY A 55 2.53 13.24 -15.18
C GLY A 55 2.89 13.46 -16.65
N GLY A 56 3.71 14.47 -16.93
CA GLY A 56 4.36 14.65 -18.21
C GLY A 56 5.72 13.94 -18.27
N ASP A 57 6.52 14.21 -19.31
CA ASP A 57 7.90 13.74 -19.39
C ASP A 57 8.69 14.12 -18.13
N ARG A 58 9.27 13.14 -17.46
CA ARG A 58 10.04 13.25 -16.21
C ARG A 58 9.25 13.87 -15.05
N ALA A 59 7.96 13.60 -14.98
CA ALA A 59 7.10 14.12 -13.91
C ALA A 59 6.27 12.98 -13.30
N ILE A 60 6.19 12.99 -11.98
CA ILE A 60 5.41 12.05 -11.18
C ILE A 60 4.13 12.78 -10.74
N ASP A 61 2.96 12.41 -11.29
CA ASP A 61 1.64 12.92 -10.88
C ASP A 61 0.62 11.77 -11.01
N TYR A 62 0.40 11.03 -9.94
CA TYR A 62 -0.55 9.93 -9.86
C TYR A 62 -1.75 10.32 -9.01
N ARG A 63 -2.96 10.17 -9.57
CA ARG A 63 -4.22 10.55 -8.92
C ARG A 63 -5.08 9.34 -8.66
N TYR A 64 -5.37 9.10 -7.40
CA TYR A 64 -6.24 8.02 -6.97
C TYR A 64 -7.65 8.18 -7.53
N THR A 65 -8.25 7.07 -7.95
CA THR A 65 -9.65 6.98 -8.39
C THR A 65 -10.24 5.63 -7.98
N THR A 66 -11.54 5.61 -7.73
CA THR A 66 -12.33 4.40 -7.48
C THR A 66 -13.16 3.99 -8.69
N GLU A 67 -13.04 4.71 -9.81
CA GLU A 67 -13.89 4.53 -11.00
C GLU A 67 -13.80 3.13 -11.61
N TYR A 68 -12.65 2.46 -11.44
CA TYR A 68 -12.35 1.16 -12.05
C TYR A 68 -12.45 -0.02 -11.07
N ASP A 69 -12.72 0.20 -9.79
CA ASP A 69 -12.65 -0.83 -8.75
C ASP A 69 -13.56 -2.03 -9.03
N GLU A 70 -14.78 -1.76 -9.53
CA GLU A 70 -15.77 -2.81 -9.81
C GLU A 70 -15.47 -3.65 -11.07
N ALA A 71 -14.58 -3.17 -11.94
CA ALA A 71 -14.20 -3.87 -13.17
C ALA A 71 -13.19 -4.99 -12.92
N PHE A 72 -12.41 -4.90 -11.87
CA PHE A 72 -11.41 -5.90 -11.55
C PHE A 72 -12.01 -7.13 -10.85
N PRO A 73 -11.50 -8.33 -11.15
CA PRO A 73 -11.87 -9.52 -10.41
C PRO A 73 -11.39 -9.43 -8.95
N ARG A 74 -12.00 -10.20 -8.06
CA ARG A 74 -11.54 -10.28 -6.68
C ARG A 74 -10.17 -10.97 -6.61
N LEU A 75 -9.13 -10.20 -6.29
CA LEU A 75 -7.75 -10.63 -6.12
C LEU A 75 -7.49 -11.06 -4.67
N THR A 76 -6.55 -11.98 -4.47
CA THR A 76 -6.20 -12.47 -3.12
C THR A 76 -4.71 -12.73 -3.00
N ASP A 77 -4.15 -12.33 -1.87
CA ASP A 77 -2.81 -12.60 -1.35
C ASP A 77 -1.67 -12.04 -2.20
N TRP A 78 -1.58 -12.36 -3.48
CA TRP A 78 -0.62 -11.76 -4.40
C TRP A 78 -1.16 -11.68 -5.84
N VAL A 79 -0.59 -10.77 -6.62
CA VAL A 79 -0.93 -10.53 -8.03
C VAL A 79 0.31 -10.24 -8.85
N VAL A 80 0.34 -10.77 -10.08
CA VAL A 80 1.28 -10.39 -11.14
C VAL A 80 0.47 -9.91 -12.33
N PHE A 81 0.71 -8.67 -12.76
CA PHE A 81 0.13 -8.10 -13.97
C PHE A 81 1.14 -8.27 -15.12
N VAL A 82 0.77 -9.03 -16.13
CA VAL A 82 1.66 -9.32 -17.27
C VAL A 82 0.84 -9.75 -18.49
N ASP A 83 1.20 -9.26 -19.66
CA ASP A 83 0.62 -9.65 -20.94
C ASP A 83 1.16 -11.03 -21.34
N TYR A 84 0.33 -12.10 -21.20
CA TYR A 84 0.81 -13.46 -21.48
C TYR A 84 0.57 -13.91 -22.92
N ASP A 85 -0.37 -13.28 -23.65
CA ASP A 85 -0.74 -13.68 -25.00
C ASP A 85 -0.25 -12.72 -26.09
N GLY A 86 0.40 -11.62 -25.70
CA GLY A 86 1.05 -10.66 -26.58
C GLY A 86 0.08 -9.71 -27.27
N ASP A 87 -1.12 -9.51 -26.73
CA ASP A 87 -2.13 -8.60 -27.30
C ASP A 87 -1.91 -7.12 -26.90
N GLY A 88 -1.02 -6.85 -25.95
CA GLY A 88 -0.66 -5.53 -25.43
C GLY A 88 -1.45 -5.09 -24.21
N LEU A 89 -2.33 -5.94 -23.68
CA LEU A 89 -3.07 -5.72 -22.43
C LEU A 89 -2.48 -6.61 -21.32
N GLU A 90 -2.28 -6.05 -20.15
CA GLU A 90 -1.82 -6.85 -19.00
C GLU A 90 -2.95 -7.74 -18.47
N ASP A 91 -2.66 -9.04 -18.42
CA ASP A 91 -3.48 -10.07 -17.78
C ASP A 91 -3.17 -10.15 -16.27
N ILE A 92 -3.93 -10.99 -15.57
CA ILE A 92 -3.81 -11.12 -14.12
C ILE A 92 -3.53 -12.57 -13.74
N PHE A 93 -2.36 -12.80 -13.12
CA PHE A 93 -2.06 -14.01 -12.37
C PHE A 93 -2.20 -13.70 -10.88
N THR A 94 -2.95 -14.51 -10.15
CA THR A 94 -3.18 -14.27 -8.72
C THR A 94 -3.33 -15.58 -7.96
N TYR A 95 -3.06 -15.54 -6.66
CA TYR A 95 -3.21 -16.70 -5.79
C TYR A 95 -4.63 -17.28 -5.84
N SER A 96 -4.70 -18.59 -5.85
CA SER A 96 -5.97 -19.33 -5.82
C SER A 96 -6.29 -19.78 -4.40
N LYS A 97 -7.10 -19.00 -3.69
CA LYS A 97 -7.43 -19.25 -2.28
C LYS A 97 -7.95 -20.67 -2.04
N GLY A 98 -7.32 -21.37 -1.09
CA GLY A 98 -7.60 -22.77 -0.75
C GLY A 98 -6.85 -23.80 -1.59
N TRP A 99 -6.03 -23.36 -2.55
CA TRP A 99 -5.17 -24.18 -3.38
C TRP A 99 -3.76 -23.58 -3.38
N ALA A 100 -2.74 -24.36 -3.17
CA ALA A 100 -1.36 -23.87 -3.27
C ALA A 100 -0.98 -23.74 -4.76
N GLY A 101 -1.45 -22.68 -5.40
CA GLY A 101 -1.26 -22.43 -6.83
C GLY A 101 -1.92 -21.13 -7.28
N MET A 102 -1.93 -20.87 -8.58
CA MET A 102 -2.39 -19.62 -9.16
C MET A 102 -3.50 -19.82 -10.18
N LYS A 103 -4.42 -18.86 -10.27
CA LYS A 103 -5.44 -18.74 -11.32
C LYS A 103 -5.09 -17.58 -12.24
N VAL A 104 -5.64 -17.58 -13.44
CA VAL A 104 -5.35 -16.60 -14.47
C VAL A 104 -6.64 -15.99 -14.99
N TYR A 105 -6.64 -14.66 -15.11
CA TYR A 105 -7.67 -13.90 -15.80
C TYR A 105 -7.04 -13.25 -17.04
N HIS A 106 -7.67 -13.47 -18.19
CA HIS A 106 -7.35 -12.82 -19.44
C HIS A 106 -8.02 -11.45 -19.51
N ASN A 107 -7.28 -10.44 -19.92
CA ASN A 107 -7.78 -9.09 -20.10
C ASN A 107 -8.44 -8.96 -21.47
N VAL A 108 -9.75 -8.91 -21.51
CA VAL A 108 -10.56 -8.77 -22.73
C VAL A 108 -11.11 -7.36 -22.90
N SER A 109 -10.45 -6.39 -22.30
CA SER A 109 -10.87 -4.99 -22.30
C SER A 109 -10.93 -4.39 -23.70
N THR A 110 -11.85 -3.47 -23.86
CA THR A 110 -12.01 -2.67 -25.09
C THR A 110 -11.89 -1.18 -24.75
N ALA A 111 -11.90 -0.32 -25.74
CA ALA A 111 -11.90 1.14 -25.52
C ALA A 111 -13.13 1.64 -24.73
N GLU A 112 -14.20 0.83 -24.63
CA GLU A 112 -15.43 1.21 -23.95
C GLU A 112 -15.59 0.58 -22.54
N ALA A 113 -14.85 -0.51 -22.24
CA ALA A 113 -15.00 -1.24 -20.98
C ALA A 113 -13.74 -2.02 -20.59
N LEU A 114 -13.38 -1.92 -19.33
CA LEU A 114 -12.39 -2.78 -18.68
C LEU A 114 -13.08 -4.10 -18.27
N GLU A 115 -12.58 -5.25 -18.75
CA GLU A 115 -13.18 -6.55 -18.52
C GLU A 115 -12.13 -7.66 -18.48
N PHE A 116 -12.31 -8.64 -17.57
CA PHE A 116 -11.39 -9.77 -17.36
C PHE A 116 -12.16 -11.10 -17.40
N GLU A 117 -11.66 -12.06 -18.17
CA GLU A 117 -12.22 -13.42 -18.26
C GLU A 117 -11.37 -14.42 -17.47
N LEU A 118 -11.99 -15.20 -16.58
CA LEU A 118 -11.30 -16.27 -15.83
C LEU A 118 -11.00 -17.45 -16.77
N VAL A 119 -9.74 -17.60 -17.16
CA VAL A 119 -9.30 -18.65 -18.12
C VAL A 119 -8.69 -19.87 -17.44
N VAL A 120 -8.10 -19.72 -16.25
CA VAL A 120 -7.56 -20.83 -15.47
C VAL A 120 -8.12 -20.85 -14.05
N SER A 121 -8.74 -21.97 -13.66
CA SER A 121 -9.27 -22.24 -12.33
C SER A 121 -9.42 -23.76 -12.11
N PRO A 122 -9.17 -24.31 -10.93
CA PRO A 122 -8.78 -23.63 -9.69
C PRO A 122 -7.29 -23.25 -9.65
N TYR A 123 -6.43 -23.86 -10.46
CA TYR A 123 -4.99 -23.56 -10.50
C TYR A 123 -4.37 -23.94 -11.84
N LEU A 124 -3.28 -23.26 -12.17
CA LEU A 124 -2.44 -23.55 -13.31
C LEU A 124 -1.63 -24.85 -13.08
N THR A 125 -1.50 -25.68 -14.12
CA THR A 125 -0.81 -26.97 -14.04
C THR A 125 0.45 -26.99 -14.90
N SER A 126 1.36 -27.90 -14.57
CA SER A 126 2.56 -28.21 -15.30
C SER A 126 2.80 -29.71 -15.35
N TRP A 127 3.30 -30.21 -16.49
CA TRP A 127 3.75 -31.59 -16.59
C TRP A 127 5.02 -31.80 -15.79
N GLN A 128 4.97 -32.69 -14.78
CA GLN A 128 6.09 -32.93 -13.86
C GLN A 128 6.61 -34.38 -13.95
N GLY A 129 6.77 -34.90 -15.16
CA GLY A 129 7.36 -36.22 -15.43
C GLY A 129 6.48 -37.43 -15.20
N GLY A 130 5.38 -37.30 -14.48
CA GLY A 130 4.44 -38.38 -14.17
C GLY A 130 2.97 -38.00 -14.39
N GLY A 131 2.67 -36.75 -14.64
CA GLY A 131 1.35 -36.20 -14.84
C GLY A 131 1.31 -34.69 -14.66
N GLU A 132 0.13 -34.12 -14.93
CA GLU A 132 -0.18 -32.72 -14.68
C GLU A 132 -0.35 -32.52 -13.16
N VAL A 133 0.40 -31.56 -12.60
CA VAL A 133 0.36 -31.16 -11.19
C VAL A 133 0.29 -29.64 -11.14
N ASN A 134 -0.34 -29.07 -10.11
CA ASN A 134 -0.35 -27.64 -9.92
C ASN A 134 1.08 -27.06 -9.86
N ILE A 135 1.26 -25.89 -10.44
CA ILE A 135 2.46 -25.08 -10.20
C ILE A 135 2.31 -24.53 -8.80
N LEU A 136 3.23 -24.95 -7.91
CA LEU A 136 3.17 -24.58 -6.51
C LEU A 136 3.48 -23.10 -6.33
N SER A 137 2.59 -22.39 -5.65
CA SER A 137 2.85 -21.06 -5.09
C SER A 137 1.95 -20.91 -3.87
N THR A 138 2.51 -20.48 -2.76
CA THR A 138 1.75 -20.27 -1.52
C THR A 138 1.18 -18.85 -1.48
N ASP A 139 0.37 -18.56 -0.48
CA ASP A 139 -0.15 -17.21 -0.21
C ASP A 139 0.95 -16.20 0.19
N ALA A 140 2.10 -16.69 0.63
CA ALA A 140 3.24 -15.87 1.00
C ALA A 140 4.25 -15.64 -0.14
N ASP A 141 4.28 -16.47 -1.18
CA ASP A 141 5.25 -16.38 -2.27
C ASP A 141 4.96 -15.22 -3.24
N TYR A 142 5.97 -14.87 -4.02
CA TYR A 142 5.86 -14.02 -5.20
C TYR A 142 6.66 -14.64 -6.35
N PRO A 143 5.99 -15.34 -7.30
CA PRO A 143 6.65 -16.03 -8.40
C PRO A 143 7.11 -15.05 -9.49
N ALA A 144 8.17 -15.41 -10.24
CA ALA A 144 8.48 -14.74 -11.49
C ALA A 144 7.68 -15.37 -12.64
N ILE A 145 7.04 -14.52 -13.46
CA ILE A 145 6.32 -14.89 -14.68
C ILE A 145 6.90 -14.04 -15.80
N VAL A 146 7.76 -14.62 -16.63
CA VAL A 146 8.60 -13.89 -17.57
C VAL A 146 9.11 -14.82 -18.66
N ASP A 147 9.35 -14.29 -19.88
CA ASP A 147 10.03 -15.01 -20.96
C ASP A 147 11.51 -15.25 -20.58
N LEU A 148 11.86 -16.49 -20.22
CA LEU A 148 13.21 -16.87 -19.75
C LEU A 148 14.16 -17.30 -20.88
N ASP A 149 13.63 -17.71 -22.02
CA ASP A 149 14.46 -18.25 -23.12
C ASP A 149 14.33 -17.46 -24.43
N GLY A 150 13.53 -16.39 -24.42
CA GLY A 150 13.45 -15.43 -25.53
C GLY A 150 12.59 -15.88 -26.71
N ASP A 151 11.67 -16.84 -26.48
CA ASP A 151 10.77 -17.34 -27.52
C ASP A 151 9.41 -16.59 -27.55
N GLY A 152 9.17 -15.73 -26.57
CA GLY A 152 8.04 -14.83 -26.49
C GLY A 152 6.91 -15.32 -25.58
N ASP A 153 6.84 -16.62 -25.23
CA ASP A 153 5.88 -17.09 -24.25
C ASP A 153 6.44 -16.97 -22.82
N LEU A 154 5.55 -16.85 -21.81
CA LEU A 154 5.99 -16.58 -20.44
C LEU A 154 6.19 -17.88 -19.66
N ASP A 155 7.40 -18.05 -19.15
CA ASP A 155 7.78 -19.11 -18.22
C ASP A 155 7.47 -18.73 -16.76
N ILE A 156 7.50 -19.71 -15.84
CA ILE A 156 7.28 -19.48 -14.43
C ILE A 156 8.46 -20.01 -13.60
N LEU A 157 8.99 -19.15 -12.71
CA LEU A 157 9.91 -19.56 -11.65
C LEU A 157 9.20 -19.47 -10.31
N THR A 158 9.26 -20.54 -9.54
CA THR A 158 8.70 -20.61 -8.18
C THR A 158 9.55 -21.53 -7.32
N PHE A 159 9.45 -21.38 -6.00
CA PHE A 159 10.10 -22.33 -5.11
C PHE A 159 9.41 -23.70 -5.13
N GLY A 160 10.19 -24.76 -5.13
CA GLY A 160 9.68 -26.13 -4.99
C GLY A 160 9.13 -26.40 -3.59
N VAL A 161 8.43 -27.53 -3.43
CA VAL A 161 7.77 -27.95 -2.17
C VAL A 161 8.67 -27.88 -0.92
N MET A 162 9.99 -28.02 -1.11
CA MET A 162 10.96 -27.98 -0.02
C MET A 162 11.47 -26.56 0.27
N GLY A 163 11.11 -25.56 -0.53
CA GLY A 163 11.46 -24.15 -0.32
C GLY A 163 12.93 -23.78 -0.55
N THR A 164 13.80 -24.72 -0.86
CA THR A 164 15.25 -24.48 -0.96
C THR A 164 15.71 -24.12 -2.37
N PHE A 165 15.06 -24.68 -3.39
CA PHE A 165 15.47 -24.52 -4.79
C PHE A 165 14.35 -23.96 -5.64
N ILE A 166 14.73 -23.18 -6.65
CA ILE A 166 13.82 -22.60 -7.62
C ILE A 166 13.54 -23.61 -8.72
N GLU A 167 12.27 -23.90 -8.99
CA GLU A 167 11.81 -24.73 -10.10
C GLU A 167 11.48 -23.87 -11.32
N LYS A 168 11.92 -24.29 -12.52
CA LYS A 168 11.52 -23.70 -13.80
C LYS A 168 10.39 -24.51 -14.41
N HIS A 169 9.26 -23.86 -14.64
CA HIS A 169 8.15 -24.36 -15.43
C HIS A 169 8.15 -23.63 -16.77
N ARG A 170 8.65 -24.31 -17.81
CA ARG A 170 8.71 -23.76 -19.15
C ARG A 170 7.34 -23.81 -19.79
N ASN A 171 6.90 -22.70 -20.36
CA ASN A 171 5.78 -22.69 -21.28
C ASN A 171 6.19 -23.35 -22.59
N LEU A 172 5.30 -24.05 -23.23
CA LEU A 172 5.54 -24.76 -24.50
C LEU A 172 4.51 -24.34 -25.55
N SER A 173 3.93 -23.16 -25.39
CA SER A 173 2.90 -22.64 -26.29
C SER A 173 3.46 -22.37 -27.66
N MET A 174 4.62 -21.74 -27.73
CA MET A 174 5.32 -21.47 -28.97
C MET A 174 5.80 -22.75 -29.67
N GLU A 175 6.37 -23.72 -28.94
CA GLU A 175 6.87 -24.96 -29.53
C GLU A 175 5.75 -25.87 -30.03
N ARG A 176 4.59 -25.85 -29.34
CA ARG A 176 3.49 -26.77 -29.66
C ARG A 176 2.49 -26.20 -30.65
N TYR A 177 2.24 -24.89 -30.56
CA TYR A 177 1.10 -24.26 -31.22
C TYR A 177 1.50 -23.04 -32.09
N ASP A 178 2.74 -22.55 -32.00
CA ASP A 178 3.21 -21.34 -32.67
C ASP A 178 2.32 -20.11 -32.35
N CYS A 179 1.89 -20.01 -31.08
CA CYS A 179 1.07 -18.92 -30.57
C CYS A 179 1.33 -18.73 -29.06
N LEU A 180 1.04 -17.53 -28.54
CA LEU A 180 1.29 -17.17 -27.13
C LEU A 180 0.09 -17.45 -26.21
N ASP A 181 -1.12 -17.60 -26.77
CA ASP A 181 -2.39 -17.64 -26.06
C ASP A 181 -2.68 -18.93 -25.27
N SER A 182 -1.72 -19.86 -25.23
CA SER A 182 -1.88 -21.15 -24.55
C SER A 182 -0.99 -21.21 -23.31
N LEU A 183 -1.53 -21.72 -22.21
CA LEU A 183 -0.82 -21.86 -20.93
C LEU A 183 -0.48 -23.33 -20.69
N VAL A 184 0.55 -23.83 -21.36
CA VAL A 184 0.95 -25.25 -21.38
C VAL A 184 2.36 -25.41 -20.85
N PHE A 185 2.48 -25.81 -19.59
CA PHE A 185 3.75 -25.83 -18.88
C PHE A 185 4.33 -27.23 -18.70
N GLU A 186 5.67 -27.30 -18.71
CA GLU A 186 6.44 -28.48 -18.32
C GLU A 186 7.56 -28.06 -17.34
N ARG A 187 7.67 -28.75 -16.20
CA ARG A 187 8.78 -28.52 -15.28
C ARG A 187 10.06 -29.08 -15.87
N THR A 188 10.92 -28.20 -16.38
CA THR A 188 12.18 -28.56 -17.07
C THR A 188 13.39 -28.51 -16.15
N ASP A 189 13.34 -27.76 -15.05
CA ASP A 189 14.42 -27.66 -14.08
C ASP A 189 13.86 -27.62 -12.65
N MET A 190 14.56 -28.25 -11.72
CA MET A 190 14.24 -28.30 -10.27
C MET A 190 15.24 -27.51 -9.42
N CYS A 191 16.19 -26.83 -10.05
CA CYS A 191 17.25 -26.08 -9.39
C CYS A 191 17.79 -24.99 -10.31
N TRP A 192 16.88 -24.19 -10.85
CA TRP A 192 17.22 -23.12 -11.78
C TRP A 192 18.24 -22.16 -11.15
N GLY A 193 19.24 -21.75 -11.93
CA GLY A 193 20.32 -20.88 -11.48
C GLY A 193 21.36 -21.59 -10.60
N ARG A 194 21.20 -22.89 -10.31
CA ARG A 194 22.07 -23.71 -9.45
C ARG A 194 22.35 -23.05 -8.10
N VAL A 195 21.29 -22.49 -7.51
CA VAL A 195 21.33 -21.78 -6.23
C VAL A 195 20.37 -22.44 -5.25
N GLY A 196 20.82 -22.56 -4.00
CA GLY A 196 19.98 -22.99 -2.88
C GLY A 196 19.96 -21.92 -1.80
N GLU A 197 18.79 -21.66 -1.27
CA GLU A 197 18.58 -20.74 -0.16
C GLU A 197 18.87 -21.41 1.18
N SER A 198 19.46 -20.66 2.12
CA SER A 198 19.66 -21.09 3.50
C SER A 198 18.35 -20.95 4.28
N GLU A 199 18.07 -21.89 5.17
CA GLU A 199 16.89 -21.83 6.05
C GLU A 199 17.13 -21.01 7.34
N GLU A 200 18.38 -20.64 7.63
CA GLU A 200 18.78 -20.02 8.91
C GLU A 200 19.18 -18.55 8.75
N ASP A 201 19.55 -18.13 7.54
CA ASP A 201 20.07 -16.77 7.26
C ASP A 201 19.94 -16.42 5.76
N ASN A 202 20.23 -15.19 5.37
CA ASN A 202 20.17 -14.72 3.98
C ASN A 202 21.40 -15.15 3.14
N VAL A 203 21.99 -16.31 3.42
CA VAL A 203 23.13 -16.87 2.67
C VAL A 203 22.63 -17.75 1.54
N MET A 204 23.09 -17.45 0.34
CA MET A 204 22.82 -18.26 -0.84
C MET A 204 23.97 -19.22 -1.12
N TYR A 205 23.63 -20.49 -1.31
CA TYR A 205 24.59 -21.53 -1.70
C TYR A 205 24.68 -21.57 -3.22
N LEU A 206 25.75 -21.00 -3.77
CA LEU A 206 25.99 -20.94 -5.21
C LEU A 206 26.52 -22.26 -5.74
N ASP A 207 26.26 -22.55 -7.04
CA ASP A 207 26.66 -23.76 -7.77
C ASP A 207 26.29 -25.06 -7.03
N THR A 208 25.08 -25.11 -6.47
CA THR A 208 24.63 -26.31 -5.72
C THR A 208 23.19 -26.68 -6.02
N CYS A 209 22.96 -27.98 -6.24
CA CYS A 209 21.62 -28.57 -6.41
C CYS A 209 21.49 -29.85 -5.58
N LEU A 210 22.35 -30.06 -4.59
CA LEU A 210 22.42 -31.34 -3.84
C LEU A 210 21.85 -31.19 -2.42
N PHE A 211 20.74 -31.85 -2.18
CA PHE A 211 20.27 -32.07 -0.82
C PHE A 211 21.28 -32.92 -0.02
N GLY A 212 21.73 -32.44 1.13
CA GLY A 212 22.19 -33.31 2.21
C GLY A 212 23.69 -33.51 2.39
N TYR A 213 24.61 -32.86 1.69
CA TYR A 213 26.04 -32.94 2.00
C TYR A 213 26.52 -31.63 2.65
N GLY A 214 26.42 -31.57 3.99
CA GLY A 214 26.96 -30.46 4.80
C GLY A 214 25.92 -29.54 5.41
N MET A 215 24.69 -29.51 4.92
CA MET A 215 23.58 -28.85 5.57
C MET A 215 23.14 -29.62 6.79
N LYS A 216 23.20 -29.04 7.97
CA LYS A 216 22.54 -29.56 9.17
C LYS A 216 21.04 -29.31 9.04
N VAL A 217 20.36 -30.16 8.30
CA VAL A 217 18.92 -30.13 8.18
C VAL A 217 18.30 -30.63 9.47
N ASN A 218 17.80 -29.74 10.29
CA ASN A 218 16.93 -30.11 11.40
C ASN A 218 15.56 -30.44 10.78
N ARG A 219 15.18 -31.72 10.78
CA ARG A 219 13.95 -32.24 10.13
C ARG A 219 12.62 -31.67 10.65
N ASP A 220 12.64 -30.85 11.69
CA ASP A 220 11.45 -30.32 12.35
C ASP A 220 11.10 -28.89 11.90
N ASP A 221 11.95 -28.19 11.11
CA ASP A 221 11.79 -26.79 10.71
C ASP A 221 11.60 -26.58 9.19
N PHE A 222 11.24 -27.61 8.42
CA PHE A 222 10.93 -27.49 6.99
C PHE A 222 9.65 -26.67 6.75
N ARG A 223 9.74 -25.37 6.88
CA ARG A 223 8.70 -24.44 6.41
C ARG A 223 9.36 -23.29 5.71
N HIS A 224 9.41 -23.37 4.38
CA HIS A 224 9.54 -22.19 3.56
C HIS A 224 8.41 -21.24 3.96
N ARG A 225 8.77 -20.03 4.39
CA ARG A 225 7.80 -19.05 4.92
C ARG A 225 7.28 -18.09 3.87
N GLY A 226 7.83 -18.16 2.65
CA GLY A 226 7.55 -17.31 1.51
C GLY A 226 8.79 -16.58 1.04
N ALA A 227 8.95 -16.49 -0.27
CA ALA A 227 10.05 -15.77 -0.90
C ALA A 227 9.59 -15.06 -2.17
N THR A 228 10.32 -14.00 -2.51
CA THR A 228 10.23 -13.31 -3.78
C THR A 228 11.22 -13.87 -4.77
N VAL A 229 10.76 -14.16 -5.98
CA VAL A 229 11.61 -14.48 -7.15
C VAL A 229 11.35 -13.43 -8.21
N THR A 230 12.36 -12.64 -8.57
CA THR A 230 12.28 -11.68 -9.67
C THR A 230 13.53 -11.80 -10.52
N VAL A 231 13.37 -11.80 -11.85
CA VAL A 231 14.50 -11.93 -12.79
C VAL A 231 14.52 -10.78 -13.78
N ARG A 232 15.72 -10.24 -14.02
CA ARG A 232 15.98 -9.17 -15.00
C ARG A 232 17.45 -9.11 -15.33
N ASP A 233 17.79 -8.74 -16.56
CA ASP A 233 19.17 -8.35 -16.91
C ASP A 233 19.49 -7.00 -16.27
N LEU A 234 20.31 -7.01 -15.22
CA LEU A 234 20.66 -5.84 -14.40
C LEU A 234 22.09 -5.33 -14.68
N ASN A 235 22.85 -6.05 -15.51
CA ASN A 235 24.22 -5.70 -15.84
C ASN A 235 24.46 -5.47 -17.34
N GLY A 236 23.47 -5.74 -18.19
CA GLY A 236 23.48 -5.52 -19.64
C GLY A 236 24.26 -6.57 -20.42
N ASP A 237 24.45 -7.78 -19.88
CA ASP A 237 25.14 -8.87 -20.54
C ASP A 237 24.20 -9.79 -21.35
N GLY A 238 22.88 -9.55 -21.26
CA GLY A 238 21.84 -10.27 -21.97
C GLY A 238 21.39 -11.56 -21.26
N LEU A 239 21.88 -11.82 -20.04
CA LEU A 239 21.42 -12.90 -19.19
C LEU A 239 20.53 -12.35 -18.06
N LEU A 240 19.53 -13.11 -17.67
CA LEU A 240 18.65 -12.71 -16.59
C LEU A 240 19.33 -13.00 -15.24
N ASP A 241 19.62 -11.93 -14.49
CA ASP A 241 20.03 -11.99 -13.10
C ASP A 241 18.82 -12.29 -12.19
N LEU A 242 19.07 -12.72 -10.95
CA LEU A 242 18.03 -13.12 -10.01
C LEU A 242 18.02 -12.20 -8.78
N LEU A 243 16.89 -11.63 -8.46
CA LEU A 243 16.62 -10.94 -7.20
C LEU A 243 15.78 -11.83 -6.30
N LEU A 244 16.29 -12.04 -5.09
CA LEU A 244 15.63 -12.82 -4.04
C LEU A 244 15.44 -12.01 -2.76
N ALA A 245 14.34 -12.27 -2.09
CA ALA A 245 14.08 -11.85 -0.71
C ALA A 245 13.21 -12.89 -0.01
N ASP A 246 13.42 -13.08 1.27
CA ASP A 246 12.70 -14.03 2.12
C ASP A 246 11.98 -13.31 3.27
N VAL A 247 10.93 -13.92 3.77
CA VAL A 247 10.28 -13.53 5.03
C VAL A 247 11.30 -13.63 6.16
N ASP A 248 11.25 -12.68 7.11
CA ASP A 248 12.19 -12.51 8.21
C ASP A 248 13.54 -11.84 7.84
N TYR A 249 13.79 -11.48 6.56
CA TYR A 249 15.01 -10.78 6.13
C TYR A 249 14.70 -9.42 5.49
N PRO A 250 15.40 -8.36 5.89
CA PRO A 250 15.11 -6.99 5.44
C PRO A 250 15.74 -6.64 4.08
N GLY A 251 16.69 -7.43 3.60
CA GLY A 251 17.47 -7.12 2.41
C GLY A 251 16.90 -7.71 1.13
N LEU A 252 17.20 -7.06 0.01
CA LEU A 252 17.02 -7.58 -1.34
C LEU A 252 18.37 -8.04 -1.88
N THR A 253 18.46 -9.33 -2.24
CA THR A 253 19.70 -9.97 -2.69
C THR A 253 19.72 -10.08 -4.21
N LEU A 254 20.75 -9.54 -4.86
CA LEU A 254 21.06 -9.75 -6.26
C LEU A 254 22.03 -10.92 -6.43
N LEU A 255 21.66 -11.88 -7.28
CA LEU A 255 22.50 -12.98 -7.74
C LEU A 255 22.78 -12.79 -9.23
N VAL A 256 24.05 -12.58 -9.55
CA VAL A 256 24.49 -12.34 -10.94
C VAL A 256 24.58 -13.66 -11.68
N ASN A 257 23.98 -13.73 -12.87
CA ASN A 257 24.02 -14.88 -13.75
C ASN A 257 25.30 -14.86 -14.60
N GLY A 258 26.18 -15.84 -14.38
CA GLY A 258 27.38 -16.06 -15.18
C GLY A 258 27.31 -17.31 -16.05
N GLY A 259 26.12 -17.84 -16.29
CA GLY A 259 25.85 -18.98 -17.16
C GLY A 259 25.85 -18.61 -18.65
N ASP A 260 24.91 -19.18 -19.38
CA ASP A 260 24.69 -18.86 -20.79
C ASP A 260 23.17 -18.86 -21.11
N ALA A 261 22.78 -18.62 -22.34
CA ALA A 261 21.38 -18.56 -22.77
C ALA A 261 20.61 -19.88 -22.58
N SER A 262 21.30 -21.00 -22.36
CA SER A 262 20.69 -22.33 -22.19
C SER A 262 20.64 -22.80 -20.73
N GLU A 263 21.59 -22.35 -19.89
CA GLU A 263 21.71 -22.77 -18.50
C GLU A 263 22.11 -21.58 -17.61
N ALA A 264 21.22 -21.18 -16.73
CA ALA A 264 21.49 -20.14 -15.73
C ALA A 264 22.41 -20.68 -14.63
N LEU A 265 23.42 -19.89 -14.26
CA LEU A 265 24.36 -20.20 -13.17
C LEU A 265 24.64 -18.95 -12.35
N MET A 266 24.14 -18.89 -11.13
CA MET A 266 24.41 -17.75 -10.25
C MET A 266 25.84 -17.87 -9.69
N VAL A 267 26.65 -16.81 -9.93
CA VAL A 267 28.09 -16.81 -9.62
C VAL A 267 28.50 -15.78 -8.56
N GLN A 268 27.67 -14.80 -8.27
CA GLN A 268 27.95 -13.73 -7.32
C GLN A 268 26.69 -13.31 -6.57
N GLN A 269 26.81 -13.06 -5.28
CA GLN A 269 25.76 -12.49 -4.42
C GLN A 269 26.14 -11.09 -3.97
N MET A 270 25.20 -10.16 -3.97
CA MET A 270 25.35 -8.81 -3.43
C MET A 270 24.03 -8.20 -2.98
N ASP A 271 24.10 -7.20 -2.10
CA ASP A 271 22.92 -6.42 -1.72
C ASP A 271 22.48 -5.51 -2.87
N PHE A 272 21.18 -5.28 -3.00
CA PHE A 272 20.62 -4.51 -4.11
C PHE A 272 19.65 -3.41 -3.63
N PRO A 273 19.67 -2.21 -4.28
CA PRO A 273 20.70 -1.69 -5.19
C PRO A 273 22.05 -1.48 -4.46
N THR A 274 23.17 -1.66 -5.14
CA THR A 274 24.49 -1.59 -4.50
C THR A 274 24.85 -0.22 -3.93
N SER A 275 24.28 0.86 -4.49
CA SER A 275 24.52 2.24 -4.05
C SER A 275 23.76 2.61 -2.77
N HIS A 276 22.56 2.06 -2.61
CA HIS A 276 21.67 2.27 -1.47
C HIS A 276 20.81 1.03 -1.28
N PRO A 277 21.32 0.00 -0.59
CA PRO A 277 20.61 -1.28 -0.42
C PRO A 277 19.25 -1.11 0.23
N VAL A 278 18.31 -1.95 -0.21
CA VAL A 278 17.00 -2.05 0.44
C VAL A 278 17.17 -2.59 1.86
N ASP A 279 16.49 -1.96 2.81
CA ASP A 279 16.42 -2.36 4.21
C ASP A 279 14.98 -2.20 4.69
N LEU A 280 14.10 -3.10 4.25
CA LEU A 280 12.69 -3.19 4.62
C LEU A 280 12.48 -4.38 5.56
N PRO A 281 11.49 -4.34 6.48
CA PRO A 281 11.45 -5.28 7.62
C PRO A 281 11.34 -6.76 7.23
N SER A 282 10.74 -7.10 6.09
CA SER A 282 10.52 -8.48 5.68
C SER A 282 10.25 -8.56 4.17
N MET A 283 10.75 -9.57 3.51
CA MET A 283 10.50 -9.96 2.12
C MET A 283 10.27 -8.78 1.16
N PRO A 284 11.26 -7.92 0.90
CA PRO A 284 11.11 -6.84 -0.06
C PRO A 284 10.87 -7.35 -1.47
N VAL A 285 9.77 -6.93 -2.10
CA VAL A 285 9.39 -7.33 -3.46
C VAL A 285 9.73 -6.19 -4.42
N PRO A 286 10.62 -6.40 -5.41
CA PRO A 286 11.00 -5.39 -6.37
C PRO A 286 10.06 -5.39 -7.60
N PHE A 287 9.73 -4.19 -8.10
CA PHE A 287 8.95 -3.97 -9.32
C PHE A 287 9.66 -2.94 -10.19
N PHE A 288 9.82 -3.27 -11.47
CA PHE A 288 10.49 -2.40 -12.44
C PHE A 288 9.47 -1.78 -13.37
N THR A 289 9.38 -0.46 -13.37
CA THR A 289 8.45 0.28 -14.23
C THR A 289 8.83 1.76 -14.32
N ASP A 290 8.57 2.38 -15.46
CA ASP A 290 8.80 3.81 -15.69
C ASP A 290 7.77 4.65 -14.90
N ILE A 291 8.17 5.17 -13.76
CA ILE A 291 7.29 5.95 -12.86
C ILE A 291 7.25 7.43 -13.25
N ASN A 292 8.33 7.95 -13.82
CA ASN A 292 8.47 9.37 -14.12
C ASN A 292 8.24 9.71 -15.61
N ASN A 293 7.85 8.75 -16.44
CA ASN A 293 7.58 8.87 -17.88
C ASN A 293 8.81 9.32 -18.70
N ASP A 294 10.03 8.87 -18.35
CA ASP A 294 11.24 9.20 -19.11
C ASP A 294 11.70 8.09 -20.06
N GLY A 295 10.96 6.99 -20.12
CA GLY A 295 11.21 5.83 -20.97
C GLY A 295 12.21 4.83 -20.41
N VAL A 296 12.61 5.00 -19.14
CA VAL A 296 13.50 4.10 -18.42
C VAL A 296 12.79 3.56 -17.17
N ASP A 297 12.89 2.25 -16.94
CA ASP A 297 12.24 1.66 -15.78
C ASP A 297 12.94 2.06 -14.49
N ASP A 298 12.18 2.58 -13.56
CA ASP A 298 12.53 2.82 -12.17
C ASP A 298 12.32 1.55 -11.33
N LEU A 299 12.70 1.59 -10.05
CA LEU A 299 12.52 0.48 -9.12
C LEU A 299 11.61 0.89 -7.98
N LEU A 300 10.49 0.20 -7.84
CA LEU A 300 9.65 0.22 -6.66
C LEU A 300 9.95 -1.00 -5.79
N VAL A 301 9.98 -0.83 -4.48
CA VAL A 301 10.14 -1.93 -3.53
C VAL A 301 9.17 -1.77 -2.38
N SER A 302 8.45 -2.85 -2.05
CA SER A 302 7.53 -2.86 -0.91
C SER A 302 7.71 -4.16 -0.12
N PRO A 303 7.61 -4.12 1.24
CA PRO A 303 7.77 -5.31 2.07
C PRO A 303 6.53 -6.20 2.02
N PHE A 304 6.69 -7.43 2.47
CA PHE A 304 5.58 -8.28 2.84
C PHE A 304 5.96 -9.17 4.04
N ASP A 305 5.05 -9.30 4.99
CA ASP A 305 5.12 -10.28 6.07
C ASP A 305 3.76 -10.97 6.20
N PRO A 306 3.70 -12.32 6.21
CA PRO A 306 2.46 -13.05 6.45
C PRO A 306 1.81 -12.72 7.80
N ASN A 307 2.61 -12.21 8.76
CA ASN A 307 2.11 -11.66 10.01
C ASN A 307 1.98 -10.13 9.89
N PRO A 308 0.80 -9.56 9.67
CA PRO A 308 0.63 -8.12 9.52
C PRO A 308 1.14 -7.33 10.73
N MET A 309 1.22 -7.96 11.91
CA MET A 309 1.75 -7.33 13.13
C MET A 309 3.26 -7.06 13.06
N ALA A 310 3.99 -7.71 12.17
CA ALA A 310 5.41 -7.45 11.94
C ALA A 310 5.65 -6.21 11.06
N SER A 311 4.66 -5.78 10.26
CA SER A 311 4.76 -4.57 9.45
C SER A 311 4.78 -3.31 10.33
N GLU A 312 5.54 -2.29 9.95
CA GLU A 312 5.55 -0.99 10.63
C GLU A 312 4.46 -0.04 10.12
N GLY A 313 3.89 -0.31 8.94
CA GLY A 313 2.82 0.46 8.32
C GLY A 313 3.25 1.82 7.76
N LYS A 314 4.53 2.18 7.86
CA LYS A 314 5.10 3.43 7.35
C LYS A 314 6.28 3.13 6.45
N GLU A 315 6.60 4.10 5.54
CA GLU A 315 7.74 3.98 4.61
C GLU A 315 7.79 2.60 3.91
N SER A 316 6.63 2.09 3.54
CA SER A 316 6.46 0.75 2.98
C SER A 316 6.54 0.71 1.45
N VAL A 317 6.70 1.85 0.79
CA VAL A 317 6.82 1.94 -0.67
C VAL A 317 8.03 2.77 -1.05
N TRP A 318 9.16 2.10 -1.27
CA TRP A 318 10.40 2.77 -1.67
C TRP A 318 10.45 2.92 -3.19
N LEU A 319 10.77 4.13 -3.65
CA LEU A 319 11.01 4.43 -5.06
C LEU A 319 12.47 4.81 -5.26
N TYR A 320 13.11 4.12 -6.21
CA TYR A 320 14.42 4.48 -6.73
C TYR A 320 14.25 4.90 -8.18
N LEU A 321 14.70 6.11 -8.53
CA LEU A 321 14.75 6.55 -9.91
C LEU A 321 16.00 6.00 -10.61
N ASN A 322 15.82 5.57 -11.85
CA ASN A 322 16.90 5.04 -12.66
C ASN A 322 17.54 6.16 -13.48
N HIS A 323 18.73 6.59 -13.10
CA HIS A 323 19.53 7.58 -13.84
C HIS A 323 20.41 7.00 -14.94
N GLY A 324 20.37 5.69 -15.15
CA GLY A 324 21.08 4.95 -16.17
C GLY A 324 20.24 4.66 -17.41
N SER A 325 20.15 3.39 -17.76
CA SER A 325 19.29 2.86 -18.84
C SER A 325 18.73 1.51 -18.41
N ASN A 326 17.76 0.96 -19.15
CA ASN A 326 17.22 -0.37 -18.85
C ASN A 326 18.27 -1.49 -18.89
N ALA A 327 19.30 -1.37 -19.74
CA ALA A 327 20.41 -2.34 -19.84
C ALA A 327 21.50 -2.13 -18.77
N HIS A 328 21.71 -0.90 -18.30
CA HIS A 328 22.69 -0.56 -17.29
C HIS A 328 22.07 0.42 -16.29
N PRO A 329 21.26 -0.08 -15.35
CA PRO A 329 20.54 0.76 -14.42
C PRO A 329 21.45 1.40 -13.37
N ASP A 330 21.14 2.65 -13.01
CA ASP A 330 21.72 3.38 -11.88
C ASP A 330 20.58 3.85 -10.96
N PHE A 331 20.18 2.98 -10.06
CA PHE A 331 19.07 3.22 -9.15
C PHE A 331 19.51 4.09 -7.97
N GLN A 332 18.87 5.25 -7.81
CA GLN A 332 19.08 6.19 -6.72
C GLN A 332 17.79 6.35 -5.93
N LEU A 333 17.85 6.18 -4.61
CA LEU A 333 16.70 6.31 -3.74
C LEU A 333 16.10 7.71 -3.86
N TYR A 334 14.84 7.78 -4.29
CA TYR A 334 14.07 9.01 -4.43
C TYR A 334 13.23 9.29 -3.18
N THR A 335 12.45 8.32 -2.72
CA THR A 335 11.65 8.39 -1.49
C THR A 335 11.39 7.00 -0.93
N LYS A 336 11.16 6.92 0.39
CA LYS A 336 10.73 5.70 1.08
C LYS A 336 9.21 5.61 1.23
N SER A 337 8.49 6.69 0.90
CA SER A 337 7.05 6.84 1.11
C SER A 337 6.30 7.19 -0.17
N PHE A 338 6.66 6.56 -1.29
CA PHE A 338 6.01 6.83 -2.58
C PHE A 338 4.50 6.60 -2.48
N LEU A 339 3.71 7.55 -2.95
CA LEU A 339 2.25 7.67 -2.78
C LEU A 339 1.79 7.93 -1.33
N GLN A 340 2.54 7.52 -0.30
CA GLN A 340 2.17 7.65 1.10
C GLN A 340 2.31 9.08 1.63
N ASP A 341 3.23 9.89 1.11
CA ASP A 341 3.47 11.28 1.55
C ASP A 341 2.22 12.18 1.44
N GLY A 342 1.26 11.79 0.60
CA GLY A 342 -0.01 12.49 0.43
C GLY A 342 -1.17 11.90 1.22
N MET A 343 -0.98 10.84 2.00
CA MET A 343 -2.02 10.13 2.73
C MET A 343 -2.05 10.51 4.21
N LEU A 344 -3.23 10.38 4.83
CA LEU A 344 -3.35 10.29 6.27
C LEU A 344 -2.86 8.90 6.68
N ASP A 345 -1.68 8.84 7.28
CA ASP A 345 -1.04 7.60 7.71
C ASP A 345 -0.67 7.68 9.20
N PHE A 346 -1.29 6.81 10.00
CA PHE A 346 -1.10 6.72 11.46
C PHE A 346 -0.17 5.55 11.85
N GLY A 347 0.41 4.87 10.88
CA GLY A 347 1.24 3.69 11.09
C GLY A 347 0.41 2.41 11.21
N LYS A 348 0.53 1.66 12.30
CA LYS A 348 -0.28 0.46 12.53
C LYS A 348 -1.67 0.84 13.01
N GLY A 349 -2.66 0.64 12.17
CA GLY A 349 -4.07 0.81 12.51
C GLY A 349 -4.54 2.27 12.57
N ALA A 350 -5.72 2.49 12.05
CA ALA A 350 -6.45 3.75 12.19
C ALA A 350 -7.89 3.44 12.60
N TYR A 351 -8.25 3.85 13.81
CA TYR A 351 -9.57 3.60 14.39
C TYR A 351 -10.25 4.95 14.65
N PRO A 352 -11.01 5.47 13.65
CA PRO A 352 -11.63 6.79 13.73
C PRO A 352 -12.85 6.78 14.63
N SER A 353 -13.09 7.91 15.30
CA SER A 353 -14.34 8.23 15.99
C SER A 353 -14.66 9.71 15.81
N VAL A 354 -15.95 10.06 15.75
CA VAL A 354 -16.41 11.44 15.65
C VAL A 354 -16.54 12.04 17.05
N VAL A 355 -16.05 13.28 17.22
CA VAL A 355 -16.09 14.01 18.49
C VAL A 355 -16.06 15.52 18.21
N ASP A 356 -16.73 16.31 19.04
CA ASP A 356 -16.48 17.77 19.15
C ASP A 356 -15.36 17.94 20.21
N TRP A 357 -14.10 17.97 19.75
CA TRP A 357 -12.92 17.86 20.63
C TRP A 357 -12.69 19.11 21.47
N ASP A 358 -12.97 20.28 20.93
CA ASP A 358 -12.69 21.53 21.62
C ASP A 358 -13.95 22.30 22.02
N GLY A 359 -15.14 21.76 21.77
CA GLY A 359 -16.43 22.33 22.17
C GLY A 359 -16.86 23.52 21.31
N ASP A 360 -16.37 23.61 20.07
CA ASP A 360 -16.71 24.72 19.14
C ASP A 360 -18.00 24.44 18.34
N GLY A 361 -18.56 23.24 18.43
CA GLY A 361 -19.79 22.81 17.79
C GLY A 361 -19.58 22.22 16.41
N LEU A 362 -18.34 22.08 15.94
CA LEU A 362 -17.97 21.35 14.73
C LEU A 362 -17.54 19.93 15.08
N LEU A 363 -17.81 18.99 14.19
CA LEU A 363 -17.37 17.63 14.38
C LEU A 363 -15.93 17.45 13.94
N ASP A 364 -15.10 16.94 14.85
CA ASP A 364 -13.71 16.55 14.62
C ASP A 364 -13.62 15.03 14.47
N LEU A 365 -12.47 14.53 14.01
CA LEU A 365 -12.15 13.11 13.99
C LEU A 365 -11.03 12.83 14.98
N LYS A 366 -11.29 11.98 15.94
CA LYS A 366 -10.28 11.39 16.81
C LYS A 366 -9.88 10.04 16.24
N VAL A 367 -8.60 9.85 15.94
CA VAL A 367 -8.05 8.62 15.40
C VAL A 367 -7.11 8.02 16.41
N ARG A 368 -7.34 6.78 16.77
CA ARG A 368 -6.46 6.00 17.61
C ARG A 368 -5.71 4.99 16.75
N ASP A 369 -4.41 4.85 16.94
CA ASP A 369 -3.61 3.81 16.30
C ASP A 369 -3.63 2.49 17.11
N PHE A 370 -2.96 1.47 16.58
CA PHE A 370 -2.85 0.15 17.22
C PHE A 370 -2.06 0.20 18.54
N GLU A 371 -1.14 1.16 18.70
CA GLU A 371 -0.34 1.36 19.91
C GLU A 371 -1.05 2.25 20.94
N SER A 372 -2.32 2.58 20.69
CA SER A 372 -3.18 3.42 21.53
C SER A 372 -2.78 4.91 21.55
N LYS A 373 -1.96 5.37 20.62
CA LYS A 373 -1.69 6.79 20.42
C LYS A 373 -2.91 7.46 19.78
N VAL A 374 -3.25 8.62 20.28
CA VAL A 374 -4.39 9.41 19.79
C VAL A 374 -3.89 10.57 18.94
N THR A 375 -4.51 10.74 17.79
CA THR A 375 -4.33 11.90 16.91
C THR A 375 -5.70 12.50 16.60
N VAL A 376 -5.81 13.83 16.63
CA VAL A 376 -7.06 14.52 16.31
C VAL A 376 -6.91 15.23 14.97
N LEU A 377 -7.86 15.00 14.09
CA LEU A 377 -8.10 15.81 12.90
C LEU A 377 -9.14 16.86 13.30
N LYS A 378 -8.66 18.05 13.68
CA LYS A 378 -9.53 19.16 14.08
C LYS A 378 -10.18 19.81 12.87
N ASN A 379 -11.50 19.99 12.91
CA ASN A 379 -12.22 20.76 11.91
C ASN A 379 -12.00 22.26 12.13
N VAL A 380 -11.17 22.86 11.29
CA VAL A 380 -10.86 24.29 11.29
C VAL A 380 -11.66 25.08 10.24
N GLY A 381 -12.59 24.42 9.57
CA GLY A 381 -13.47 24.99 8.56
C GLY A 381 -14.76 25.56 9.14
N THR A 382 -15.85 25.28 8.44
CA THR A 382 -17.22 25.58 8.88
C THR A 382 -18.09 24.35 8.74
N LEU A 383 -19.29 24.34 9.33
CA LEU A 383 -20.21 23.22 9.19
C LEU A 383 -20.46 22.83 7.72
N GLN A 384 -20.63 23.79 6.81
CA GLN A 384 -20.93 23.52 5.40
C GLN A 384 -19.67 23.32 4.54
N GLN A 385 -18.52 23.66 5.06
CA GLN A 385 -17.22 23.50 4.39
C GLN A 385 -16.19 23.05 5.43
N PRO A 386 -16.26 21.81 5.90
CA PRO A 386 -15.28 21.26 6.83
C PRO A 386 -13.89 21.24 6.20
N ALA A 387 -12.88 21.45 7.02
CA ALA A 387 -11.48 21.34 6.65
C ALA A 387 -10.72 20.87 7.87
N PHE A 388 -9.98 19.77 7.73
CA PHE A 388 -9.28 19.19 8.86
C PHE A 388 -7.83 19.65 8.95
N GLU A 389 -7.38 19.84 10.18
CA GLU A 389 -5.98 20.05 10.54
C GLU A 389 -5.53 18.98 11.54
N LEU A 390 -4.38 18.37 11.27
CA LEU A 390 -3.84 17.30 12.09
C LEU A 390 -3.20 17.89 13.36
N ILE A 391 -3.66 17.44 14.52
CA ILE A 391 -3.14 17.84 15.83
C ILE A 391 -2.66 16.58 16.55
N ALA A 392 -1.36 16.46 16.79
CA ALA A 392 -0.85 15.39 17.64
C ALA A 392 -1.25 15.65 19.10
N VAL A 393 -1.84 14.65 19.74
CA VAL A 393 -2.21 14.68 21.14
C VAL A 393 -1.34 13.68 21.89
N ASP A 394 -0.66 14.14 22.95
CA ASP A 394 0.12 13.25 23.82
C ASP A 394 -0.84 12.58 24.83
N ASP A 395 -1.77 11.79 24.32
CA ASP A 395 -2.73 11.02 25.11
C ASP A 395 -2.69 9.56 24.68
N LYS A 396 -2.81 8.66 25.65
CA LYS A 396 -2.90 7.22 25.44
C LYS A 396 -4.19 6.71 26.09
N GLU A 397 -5.07 6.22 25.27
CA GLU A 397 -6.28 5.54 25.74
C GLU A 397 -6.01 4.05 25.95
N GLU A 398 -6.59 3.46 27.01
CA GLU A 398 -6.57 2.00 27.18
C GLU A 398 -7.23 1.32 25.97
N TRP A 399 -6.70 0.17 25.57
CA TRP A 399 -7.13 -0.54 24.39
C TRP A 399 -8.54 -1.10 24.57
N ALA A 400 -9.54 -0.39 24.07
CA ALA A 400 -10.85 -0.96 23.81
C ALA A 400 -11.41 -0.29 22.54
N ALA A 401 -11.92 -1.10 21.63
CA ALA A 401 -12.75 -0.62 20.53
C ALA A 401 -14.09 -0.18 21.15
N SER A 402 -14.13 1.05 21.68
CA SER A 402 -15.23 1.56 22.50
C SER A 402 -16.00 2.64 21.76
N CYS A 403 -17.33 2.55 21.82
CA CYS A 403 -18.26 3.57 21.36
C CYS A 403 -19.09 4.05 22.54
N TYR A 404 -19.14 5.37 22.74
CA TYR A 404 -19.98 6.01 23.75
C TYR A 404 -21.23 6.59 23.10
N TYR A 405 -22.40 6.17 23.55
CA TYR A 405 -23.69 6.60 23.04
C TYR A 405 -24.78 6.45 24.09
N ASP A 406 -25.76 7.33 24.13
CA ASP A 406 -26.95 7.19 25.01
C ASP A 406 -27.94 6.23 24.32
N VAL A 407 -27.72 4.93 24.51
CA VAL A 407 -28.48 3.86 23.83
C VAL A 407 -29.92 3.78 24.34
N ASN A 408 -30.08 3.99 25.64
CA ASN A 408 -31.39 3.85 26.31
C ASN A 408 -32.16 5.17 26.42
N GLN A 409 -31.60 6.28 25.93
CA GLN A 409 -32.16 7.64 25.95
C GLN A 409 -32.49 8.16 27.35
N ASP A 410 -31.66 7.81 28.35
CA ASP A 410 -31.81 8.30 29.73
C ASP A 410 -31.03 9.60 30.00
N GLY A 411 -30.29 10.11 29.03
CA GLY A 411 -29.48 11.31 29.09
C GLY A 411 -28.07 11.09 29.64
N GLN A 412 -27.64 9.83 29.80
CA GLN A 412 -26.30 9.46 30.19
C GLN A 412 -25.67 8.64 29.05
N LEU A 413 -24.37 8.79 28.85
CA LEU A 413 -23.67 7.98 27.85
C LEU A 413 -23.48 6.56 28.39
N ASP A 414 -23.86 5.60 27.59
CA ASP A 414 -23.55 4.19 27.74
C ASP A 414 -22.24 3.85 27.01
N LEU A 415 -21.70 2.67 27.24
CA LEU A 415 -20.48 2.18 26.61
C LEU A 415 -20.74 0.85 25.88
N VAL A 416 -20.39 0.80 24.62
CA VAL A 416 -20.33 -0.45 23.84
C VAL A 416 -18.87 -0.76 23.53
N GLU A 417 -18.41 -1.93 23.95
CA GLU A 417 -17.05 -2.39 23.71
C GLU A 417 -17.01 -3.56 22.73
N GLY A 418 -16.17 -3.43 21.72
CA GLY A 418 -15.76 -4.54 20.85
C GLY A 418 -14.58 -5.31 21.45
N ASN A 419 -14.29 -6.46 20.87
CA ASN A 419 -13.19 -7.29 21.34
C ASN A 419 -12.58 -8.15 20.23
N ILE A 420 -11.43 -8.76 20.54
CA ILE A 420 -10.69 -9.64 19.61
C ILE A 420 -11.50 -10.86 19.16
N LYS A 421 -12.50 -11.29 19.94
CA LYS A 421 -13.38 -12.42 19.56
C LYS A 421 -14.41 -12.03 18.51
N GLY A 422 -14.59 -10.72 18.23
CA GLY A 422 -15.59 -10.25 17.27
C GLY A 422 -17.00 -10.13 17.84
N THR A 423 -17.15 -10.13 19.17
CA THR A 423 -18.43 -9.93 19.86
C THR A 423 -18.46 -8.57 20.53
N LEU A 424 -19.62 -8.17 21.07
CA LEU A 424 -19.82 -6.89 21.73
C LEU A 424 -20.26 -7.05 23.18
N SER A 425 -19.77 -6.16 24.06
CA SER A 425 -20.27 -5.98 25.41
C SER A 425 -20.96 -4.62 25.55
N TYR A 426 -22.08 -4.57 26.25
CA TYR A 426 -22.82 -3.34 26.53
C TYR A 426 -22.85 -3.04 28.01
N TYR A 427 -22.48 -1.81 28.33
CA TYR A 427 -22.50 -1.28 29.72
C TYR A 427 -23.37 -0.04 29.77
N GLN A 428 -24.30 -0.02 30.70
CA GLN A 428 -25.13 1.15 30.96
C GLN A 428 -24.41 2.15 31.84
N GLY A 429 -24.44 3.44 31.45
CA GLY A 429 -23.98 4.54 32.28
C GLY A 429 -24.94 4.82 33.43
N ASN A 430 -24.39 5.22 34.60
CA ASN A 430 -25.21 5.54 35.79
C ASN A 430 -24.74 6.81 36.50
N GLY A 431 -23.90 7.64 35.83
CA GLY A 431 -23.36 8.89 36.40
C GLY A 431 -22.17 8.70 37.33
N ASP A 432 -21.99 7.52 37.94
CA ASP A 432 -20.84 7.15 38.76
C ASP A 432 -19.85 6.22 38.01
N GLY A 433 -20.25 5.69 36.82
CA GLY A 433 -19.49 4.76 36.03
C GLY A 433 -20.37 3.94 35.09
N PHE A 434 -19.91 2.73 34.75
CA PHE A 434 -20.57 1.84 33.80
C PHE A 434 -20.89 0.50 34.48
N GLU A 435 -22.12 -0.02 34.27
CA GLU A 435 -22.57 -1.32 34.73
C GLU A 435 -22.74 -2.27 33.53
N LEU A 436 -22.10 -3.45 33.59
CA LEU A 436 -22.23 -4.46 32.51
C LEU A 436 -23.67 -4.99 32.47
N ILE A 437 -24.33 -4.79 31.35
CA ILE A 437 -25.69 -5.29 31.08
C ILE A 437 -25.64 -6.57 30.23
N SER A 438 -24.76 -6.64 29.25
CA SER A 438 -24.60 -7.81 28.36
C SER A 438 -23.14 -7.98 27.95
N ASP A 439 -22.63 -9.21 28.00
CA ASP A 439 -21.31 -9.61 27.47
C ASP A 439 -21.38 -10.20 26.05
N PHE A 440 -22.61 -10.28 25.49
CA PHE A 440 -22.88 -10.69 24.13
C PHE A 440 -24.06 -9.88 23.57
N TRP A 441 -23.85 -8.57 23.43
CA TRP A 441 -24.92 -7.62 23.11
C TRP A 441 -25.39 -7.79 21.67
N GLY A 442 -26.73 -7.91 21.53
CA GLY A 442 -27.39 -8.11 20.25
C GLY A 442 -27.04 -9.43 19.55
N GLU A 443 -26.40 -10.36 20.24
CA GLU A 443 -25.85 -11.61 19.68
C GLU A 443 -24.94 -11.35 18.45
N VAL A 444 -24.30 -10.16 18.41
CA VAL A 444 -23.40 -9.77 17.31
C VAL A 444 -22.12 -10.60 17.36
N ASP A 445 -21.80 -11.22 16.22
CA ASP A 445 -20.56 -11.97 16.00
C ASP A 445 -20.09 -11.76 14.56
N VAL A 446 -18.98 -11.00 14.40
CA VAL A 446 -18.45 -10.62 13.08
C VAL A 446 -17.32 -11.54 12.60
N ARG A 447 -17.12 -12.70 13.22
CA ARG A 447 -16.10 -13.67 12.80
C ARG A 447 -16.45 -14.33 11.48
N ASP A 448 -15.47 -14.49 10.64
CA ASP A 448 -15.52 -15.43 9.52
C ASP A 448 -14.79 -16.72 9.90
N TYR A 449 -15.53 -17.70 10.39
CA TYR A 449 -14.98 -18.99 10.84
C TYR A 449 -14.31 -19.83 9.74
N GLN A 450 -14.39 -19.41 8.48
CA GLN A 450 -13.68 -20.06 7.38
C GLN A 450 -12.24 -19.57 7.27
N THR A 451 -11.97 -18.35 7.75
CA THR A 451 -10.67 -17.70 7.62
C THR A 451 -9.95 -17.53 8.95
N SER A 452 -10.68 -17.21 10.03
CA SER A 452 -10.08 -16.93 11.34
C SER A 452 -11.03 -17.26 12.50
N TYR A 453 -10.44 -17.51 13.68
CA TYR A 453 -11.18 -17.60 14.94
C TYR A 453 -11.35 -16.25 15.64
N TYR A 454 -10.74 -15.19 15.10
CA TYR A 454 -10.81 -13.84 15.60
C TYR A 454 -11.80 -13.02 14.77
N GLY A 455 -12.28 -11.91 15.31
CA GLY A 455 -13.21 -11.03 14.62
C GLY A 455 -12.86 -9.56 14.73
N TYR A 456 -12.15 -9.14 15.78
CA TYR A 456 -11.71 -7.75 16.03
C TYR A 456 -12.84 -6.75 15.81
N SER A 457 -13.95 -6.91 16.53
CA SER A 457 -15.12 -6.03 16.41
C SER A 457 -14.81 -4.61 16.86
N VAL A 458 -15.19 -3.63 16.04
CA VAL A 458 -15.10 -2.18 16.36
C VAL A 458 -16.48 -1.56 16.16
N PRO A 459 -17.22 -1.27 17.25
CA PRO A 459 -18.58 -0.74 17.18
C PRO A 459 -18.59 0.77 16.95
N THR A 460 -19.59 1.24 16.18
CA THR A 460 -19.98 2.64 16.05
C THR A 460 -21.50 2.75 15.96
N LEU A 461 -22.10 3.60 16.77
CA LEU A 461 -23.55 3.86 16.80
C LEU A 461 -23.85 5.19 16.12
N PHE A 462 -24.91 5.22 15.31
CA PHE A 462 -25.40 6.42 14.65
C PHE A 462 -26.88 6.32 14.33
N GLU A 463 -27.54 7.45 14.11
CA GLU A 463 -28.94 7.49 13.69
C GLU A 463 -29.07 7.62 12.17
N TYR A 464 -29.99 6.84 11.60
CA TYR A 464 -30.36 6.93 10.19
C TYR A 464 -31.88 6.83 10.05
N HIS A 465 -32.52 7.86 9.49
CA HIS A 465 -33.98 7.97 9.36
C HIS A 465 -34.77 7.75 10.65
N GLY A 466 -34.19 8.10 11.81
CA GLY A 466 -34.80 7.94 13.12
C GLY A 466 -34.70 6.52 13.70
N GLU A 467 -33.94 5.65 13.07
CA GLU A 467 -33.56 4.34 13.61
C GLU A 467 -32.11 4.39 14.12
N LEU A 468 -31.85 3.77 15.27
CA LEU A 468 -30.50 3.59 15.77
C LEU A 468 -29.84 2.41 15.09
N LEU A 469 -28.76 2.66 14.39
CA LEU A 469 -27.95 1.65 13.71
C LEU A 469 -26.61 1.46 14.41
N LEU A 470 -26.12 0.23 14.39
CA LEU A 470 -24.83 -0.18 14.91
C LEU A 470 -23.98 -0.69 13.74
N CYS A 471 -22.94 0.06 13.39
CA CYS A 471 -21.88 -0.41 12.49
C CYS A 471 -20.83 -1.17 13.29
N VAL A 472 -20.39 -2.31 12.79
CA VAL A 472 -19.31 -3.11 13.40
C VAL A 472 -18.28 -3.48 12.36
N GLY A 473 -17.06 -2.97 12.53
CA GLY A 473 -15.90 -3.37 11.76
C GLY A 473 -15.41 -4.77 12.13
N SER A 474 -14.62 -5.39 11.26
CA SER A 474 -14.18 -6.77 11.44
C SER A 474 -12.72 -7.00 11.01
N GLU A 475 -12.17 -8.16 11.43
CA GLU A 475 -10.84 -8.61 11.04
C GLU A 475 -10.67 -8.70 9.50
N GLN A 476 -11.71 -9.18 8.81
CA GLN A 476 -11.68 -9.36 7.35
C GLN A 476 -11.89 -8.06 6.56
N GLY A 477 -12.00 -6.93 7.26
CA GLY A 477 -12.16 -5.62 6.63
C GLY A 477 -13.57 -5.29 6.16
N LYS A 478 -14.59 -6.02 6.62
CA LYS A 478 -15.99 -5.73 6.34
C LYS A 478 -16.59 -4.82 7.40
N LEU A 479 -17.61 -4.06 7.00
CA LEU A 479 -18.45 -3.27 7.87
C LEU A 479 -19.86 -3.89 7.90
N PHE A 480 -20.19 -4.52 9.03
CA PHE A 480 -21.53 -5.05 9.27
C PHE A 480 -22.43 -3.96 9.84
N LEU A 481 -23.68 -3.97 9.46
CA LEU A 481 -24.67 -3.02 9.96
C LEU A 481 -25.83 -3.76 10.61
N TYR A 482 -26.18 -3.36 11.82
CA TYR A 482 -27.26 -3.95 12.59
C TYR A 482 -28.26 -2.88 13.02
N ARG A 483 -29.56 -3.25 13.07
CA ARG A 483 -30.60 -2.42 13.68
C ARG A 483 -30.65 -2.69 15.17
N VAL A 484 -30.41 -1.66 15.99
CA VAL A 484 -30.50 -1.78 17.44
C VAL A 484 -31.97 -1.85 17.85
N SER A 485 -32.32 -2.82 18.68
CA SER A 485 -33.68 -3.06 19.17
C SER A 485 -33.64 -3.63 20.58
N ASP A 486 -34.82 -3.76 21.19
CA ASP A 486 -34.99 -4.44 22.49
C ASP A 486 -34.93 -5.97 22.39
N ASP A 487 -34.80 -6.52 21.17
CA ASP A 487 -34.68 -7.96 20.94
C ASP A 487 -33.30 -8.46 21.40
N THR A 488 -33.22 -9.75 21.74
CA THR A 488 -31.97 -10.38 22.19
C THR A 488 -30.93 -10.44 21.08
N ALA A 489 -31.38 -10.67 19.84
CA ALA A 489 -30.54 -10.69 18.65
C ALA A 489 -30.90 -9.54 17.71
N PHE A 490 -29.91 -8.77 17.28
CA PHE A 490 -30.12 -7.68 16.34
C PHE A 490 -30.27 -8.18 14.91
N GLU A 491 -31.10 -7.50 14.12
CA GLU A 491 -31.24 -7.76 12.70
C GLU A 491 -30.02 -7.18 11.95
N GLU A 492 -29.31 -8.01 11.19
CA GLU A 492 -28.30 -7.53 10.26
C GLU A 492 -28.96 -6.88 9.06
N VAL A 493 -28.57 -5.63 8.79
CA VAL A 493 -29.13 -4.77 7.72
C VAL A 493 -28.02 -4.19 6.84
N SER A 494 -26.92 -4.92 6.64
CA SER A 494 -25.74 -4.45 5.88
C SER A 494 -26.08 -4.04 4.43
N TYR A 495 -27.20 -4.49 3.87
CA TYR A 495 -27.71 -4.03 2.58
C TYR A 495 -28.02 -2.52 2.55
N LEU A 496 -28.26 -1.87 3.70
CA LEU A 496 -28.49 -0.42 3.79
C LEU A 496 -27.26 0.41 3.42
N TRP A 497 -26.06 -0.18 3.42
CA TRP A 497 -24.88 0.52 2.93
C TRP A 497 -25.05 1.01 1.49
N LYS A 498 -25.76 0.26 0.63
CA LYS A 498 -26.05 0.70 -0.75
C LYS A 498 -27.00 1.91 -0.83
N GLU A 499 -27.71 2.25 0.26
CA GLU A 499 -28.54 3.46 0.37
C GLU A 499 -27.77 4.60 1.05
N ILE A 500 -27.00 4.29 2.12
CA ILE A 500 -26.26 5.27 2.90
C ILE A 500 -25.05 5.77 2.11
N CYS A 501 -24.29 4.85 1.49
CA CYS A 501 -23.07 5.15 0.75
C CYS A 501 -22.86 4.16 -0.40
N PRO A 502 -23.45 4.40 -1.59
CA PRO A 502 -23.41 3.47 -2.72
C PRO A 502 -22.01 3.16 -3.26
N GLU A 503 -21.07 4.06 -3.07
CA GLU A 503 -19.70 3.97 -3.61
C GLU A 503 -18.74 3.16 -2.72
N MET A 504 -19.21 2.70 -1.54
CA MET A 504 -18.35 1.93 -0.64
C MET A 504 -18.03 0.54 -1.18
N PRO A 505 -16.77 0.11 -1.14
CA PRO A 505 -16.37 -1.25 -1.47
C PRO A 505 -16.87 -2.25 -0.40
N ASP A 506 -16.83 -3.53 -0.72
CA ASP A 506 -17.20 -4.59 0.22
C ASP A 506 -16.14 -4.84 1.32
N VAL A 507 -14.89 -4.43 1.07
CA VAL A 507 -13.72 -4.69 1.94
C VAL A 507 -12.80 -3.48 1.97
N PHE A 508 -12.38 -3.08 3.17
CA PHE A 508 -11.62 -1.87 3.45
C PHE A 508 -10.16 -2.10 3.89
N GLY A 509 -9.67 -3.31 3.83
CA GLY A 509 -8.43 -3.72 4.48
C GLY A 509 -8.70 -4.41 5.82
N ILE A 510 -7.74 -5.16 6.34
CA ILE A 510 -7.94 -5.91 7.59
C ILE A 510 -8.17 -4.99 8.79
N HIS A 511 -8.91 -5.47 9.80
CA HIS A 511 -9.28 -4.75 11.02
C HIS A 511 -9.95 -3.40 10.71
N SER A 512 -11.03 -3.41 9.93
CA SER A 512 -11.78 -2.21 9.60
C SER A 512 -12.45 -1.58 10.83
N ALA A 513 -12.56 -0.26 10.80
CA ALA A 513 -13.32 0.54 11.76
C ALA A 513 -13.97 1.71 11.04
N ALA A 514 -15.16 2.12 11.42
CA ALA A 514 -15.83 3.25 10.80
C ALA A 514 -16.28 4.29 11.82
N ALA A 515 -16.23 5.55 11.40
CA ALA A 515 -16.94 6.65 12.03
C ALA A 515 -17.99 7.17 11.04
N VAL A 516 -19.23 7.38 11.50
CA VAL A 516 -20.36 7.75 10.64
C VAL A 516 -21.05 8.97 11.22
N ALA A 517 -21.08 10.07 10.47
CA ALA A 517 -21.77 11.30 10.88
C ALA A 517 -22.01 12.22 9.69
N ASP A 518 -22.94 13.15 9.82
CA ASP A 518 -23.10 14.30 8.92
C ASP A 518 -22.06 15.38 9.30
N LEU A 519 -20.88 15.29 8.69
CA LEU A 519 -19.73 16.15 9.00
C LEU A 519 -19.86 17.56 8.42
N ASN A 520 -20.68 17.72 7.37
CA ASN A 520 -20.81 18.96 6.62
C ASN A 520 -22.19 19.62 6.77
N GLY A 521 -23.14 19.01 7.51
CA GLY A 521 -24.46 19.54 7.81
C GLY A 521 -25.41 19.57 6.62
N ASP A 522 -25.22 18.71 5.60
CA ASP A 522 -26.06 18.64 4.40
C ASP A 522 -27.18 17.59 4.50
N GLY A 523 -27.18 16.78 5.56
CA GLY A 523 -28.15 15.74 5.84
C GLY A 523 -27.80 14.39 5.20
N VAL A 524 -26.64 14.28 4.55
CA VAL A 524 -26.05 13.01 4.09
C VAL A 524 -24.98 12.58 5.09
N LEU A 525 -24.90 11.30 5.39
CA LEU A 525 -23.88 10.81 6.31
C LEU A 525 -22.56 10.60 5.56
N GLU A 526 -21.50 11.20 6.07
CA GLU A 526 -20.15 10.83 5.69
C GLU A 526 -19.70 9.59 6.47
N VAL A 527 -18.94 8.72 5.79
CA VAL A 527 -18.35 7.53 6.37
C VAL A 527 -16.85 7.61 6.29
N VAL A 528 -16.19 7.66 7.44
CA VAL A 528 -14.72 7.61 7.55
C VAL A 528 -14.34 6.22 7.97
N VAL A 529 -13.60 5.50 7.12
CA VAL A 529 -13.17 4.13 7.39
C VAL A 529 -11.68 4.09 7.59
N GLY A 530 -11.24 3.51 8.68
CA GLY A 530 -9.86 3.16 8.93
C GLY A 530 -9.66 1.65 8.95
N ASN A 531 -8.40 1.24 8.83
CA ASN A 531 -8.00 -0.15 8.81
C ASN A 531 -6.62 -0.35 9.45
N PHE A 532 -6.14 -1.59 9.48
CA PHE A 532 -4.82 -1.92 10.03
C PHE A 532 -3.66 -1.30 9.24
N GLY A 533 -3.85 -0.98 7.96
CA GLY A 533 -2.88 -0.27 7.13
C GLY A 533 -2.60 1.17 7.56
N GLY A 534 -3.27 1.66 8.60
CA GLY A 534 -2.99 2.95 9.25
C GLY A 534 -3.57 4.17 8.56
N GLY A 535 -4.25 4.01 7.44
CA GLY A 535 -4.85 5.13 6.72
C GLY A 535 -6.35 5.27 6.92
N LEU A 536 -6.89 6.40 6.48
CA LEU A 536 -8.32 6.69 6.46
C LEU A 536 -8.86 6.81 5.03
N GLN A 537 -10.07 6.31 4.83
CA GLN A 537 -10.88 6.48 3.63
C GLN A 537 -12.11 7.31 3.98
N LEU A 538 -12.47 8.29 3.15
CA LEU A 538 -13.65 9.13 3.33
C LEU A 538 -14.61 8.94 2.16
N TYR A 539 -15.87 8.70 2.46
CA TYR A 539 -16.96 8.49 1.51
C TYR A 539 -18.07 9.51 1.69
N ASN A 540 -18.81 9.79 0.64
CA ASN A 540 -19.90 10.77 0.51
C ASN A 540 -19.48 12.25 0.60
N ALA A 541 -18.18 12.55 0.78
CA ALA A 541 -17.69 13.93 0.79
C ALA A 541 -16.26 14.03 0.27
N MET A 542 -15.87 15.25 -0.09
CA MET A 542 -14.48 15.65 -0.36
C MET A 542 -14.09 16.71 0.66
N ILE A 543 -13.40 16.33 1.71
CA ILE A 543 -12.98 17.24 2.78
C ILE A 543 -11.45 17.43 2.71
N PRO A 544 -10.98 18.69 2.57
CA PRO A 544 -9.55 18.96 2.54
C PRO A 544 -8.91 18.76 3.92
N VAL A 545 -7.69 18.25 3.92
CA VAL A 545 -6.85 18.17 5.12
C VAL A 545 -5.70 19.15 4.96
N ASN A 546 -5.61 20.09 5.90
CA ASN A 546 -4.53 21.06 5.97
C ASN A 546 -3.42 20.47 6.86
N ASN A 547 -2.16 20.78 6.54
CA ASN A 547 -1.00 20.32 7.31
C ASN A 547 -1.01 18.80 7.56
N LEU A 548 -1.11 18.02 6.48
CA LEU A 548 -0.62 16.64 6.53
C LEU A 548 0.80 16.74 7.03
N GLY A 549 1.00 16.41 8.31
CA GLY A 549 2.30 16.58 8.95
C GLY A 549 3.35 15.91 8.08
N ILE A 550 4.21 16.73 7.48
CA ILE A 550 5.51 16.24 7.04
C ILE A 550 6.08 15.68 8.33
N SER A 551 6.21 14.36 8.41
CA SER A 551 6.79 13.72 9.58
C SER A 551 8.09 14.45 9.89
N GLU A 552 8.30 14.90 11.11
CA GLU A 552 9.55 15.55 11.54
C GLU A 552 10.77 14.61 11.47
N GLU A 553 10.64 13.43 10.85
CA GLU A 553 11.71 12.46 10.65
C GLU A 553 12.49 12.63 9.32
N TRP A 554 12.52 13.85 8.76
CA TRP A 554 13.52 14.22 7.75
C TRP A 554 14.89 14.54 8.41
N ASP A 555 15.23 13.83 9.47
CA ASP A 555 16.46 14.05 10.25
C ASP A 555 17.76 13.64 9.52
N ASP A 556 17.68 13.09 8.30
CA ASP A 556 18.88 12.70 7.55
C ASP A 556 19.31 13.66 6.43
N MET A 557 18.54 14.71 6.14
CA MET A 557 19.02 15.83 5.33
C MET A 557 19.04 17.11 6.17
N ASP A 558 20.13 17.29 6.91
CA ASP A 558 20.40 18.47 7.75
C ASP A 558 20.53 19.74 6.89
N ILE A 559 19.39 20.34 6.53
CA ILE A 559 19.36 21.69 5.95
C ILE A 559 18.90 22.67 7.01
N VAL A 560 19.80 23.54 7.35
CA VAL A 560 19.57 24.62 8.30
C VAL A 560 19.46 25.94 7.55
N ILE A 561 18.40 26.70 7.80
CA ILE A 561 18.24 28.06 7.28
C ILE A 561 18.25 29.07 8.42
N PHE A 562 19.05 30.13 8.27
CA PHE A 562 19.11 31.20 9.27
C PHE A 562 19.58 32.52 8.66
N PRO A 563 19.24 33.69 9.28
CA PRO A 563 18.28 33.81 10.36
C PRO A 563 16.83 33.64 9.85
N ASN A 564 15.95 33.10 10.67
CA ASN A 564 14.53 33.09 10.40
C ASN A 564 13.79 33.62 11.65
N PRO A 565 13.16 34.77 11.60
CA PRO A 565 12.91 35.69 10.45
C PRO A 565 14.16 36.38 9.88
N VAL A 566 14.16 36.63 8.56
CA VAL A 566 15.28 37.21 7.80
C VAL A 566 15.02 38.66 7.39
N LEU A 567 16.08 39.49 7.36
CA LEU A 567 16.02 40.88 6.88
C LEU A 567 16.56 41.05 5.46
N SER A 568 17.73 40.49 5.16
CA SER A 568 18.40 40.72 3.86
C SER A 568 19.13 39.50 3.32
N GLN A 569 19.74 38.70 4.16
CA GLN A 569 20.52 37.53 3.75
C GLN A 569 20.05 36.30 4.50
N LEU A 570 19.67 35.26 3.76
CA LEU A 570 19.26 33.96 4.27
C LEU A 570 20.39 32.96 3.98
N HIS A 571 20.95 32.38 5.02
CA HIS A 571 21.94 31.32 4.91
C HIS A 571 21.23 29.98 4.80
N VAL A 572 21.65 29.18 3.85
CA VAL A 572 21.17 27.81 3.60
C VAL A 572 22.38 26.90 3.75
N VAL A 573 22.42 26.11 4.81
CA VAL A 573 23.51 25.17 5.10
C VAL A 573 22.98 23.76 4.83
N ALA A 574 23.60 23.06 3.87
CA ALA A 574 23.32 21.66 3.56
C ALA A 574 24.48 20.81 4.11
N LEU A 575 24.20 19.91 5.05
CA LEU A 575 25.23 19.09 5.71
C LEU A 575 25.67 17.88 4.87
N ARG A 576 24.98 17.58 3.77
CA ARG A 576 25.40 16.59 2.75
C ARG A 576 25.39 17.23 1.36
N HIS A 577 26.21 16.73 0.46
CA HIS A 577 26.34 17.24 -0.90
C HIS A 577 25.01 17.10 -1.68
N CYS A 578 24.24 18.19 -1.74
CA CYS A 578 23.16 18.37 -2.70
C CYS A 578 23.73 19.11 -3.90
N SER A 579 23.57 18.61 -5.10
CA SER A 579 24.23 19.15 -6.30
C SER A 579 23.35 20.10 -7.11
N ASN A 580 22.25 20.62 -6.57
CA ASN A 580 21.20 21.28 -7.35
C ASN A 580 20.86 22.70 -6.87
N ASP A 581 19.81 23.27 -7.45
CA ASP A 581 19.42 24.66 -7.28
C ASP A 581 18.54 24.86 -6.06
N VAL A 582 18.77 25.97 -5.33
CA VAL A 582 17.83 26.47 -4.31
C VAL A 582 16.88 27.47 -4.94
N ARG A 583 15.59 27.34 -4.64
CA ARG A 583 14.52 28.25 -5.10
C ARG A 583 13.81 28.87 -3.92
N VAL A 584 13.54 30.17 -4.02
CA VAL A 584 12.62 30.86 -3.11
C VAL A 584 11.34 31.17 -3.87
N MET A 585 10.23 30.73 -3.33
CA MET A 585 8.92 30.88 -3.93
C MET A 585 7.97 31.66 -3.01
N ASP A 586 7.00 32.34 -3.59
CA ASP A 586 5.86 32.85 -2.84
C ASP A 586 4.86 31.72 -2.54
N LEU A 587 3.85 32.02 -1.71
CA LEU A 587 2.81 31.03 -1.34
C LEU A 587 1.94 30.57 -2.52
N PHE A 588 2.12 31.17 -3.70
CA PHE A 588 1.45 30.77 -4.94
C PHE A 588 2.36 29.90 -5.84
N GLY A 589 3.51 29.45 -5.33
CA GLY A 589 4.46 28.62 -6.08
C GLY A 589 5.29 29.36 -7.14
N ARG A 590 5.18 30.70 -7.21
CA ARG A 590 5.96 31.48 -8.17
C ARG A 590 7.38 31.63 -7.68
N VAL A 591 8.35 31.15 -8.46
CA VAL A 591 9.78 31.29 -8.17
C VAL A 591 10.21 32.77 -8.24
N LEU A 592 10.79 33.26 -7.17
CA LEU A 592 11.25 34.62 -7.01
C LEU A 592 12.77 34.73 -7.03
N ILE A 593 13.47 33.72 -6.51
CA ILE A 593 14.93 33.58 -6.51
C ILE A 593 15.24 32.14 -6.88
N GLU A 594 16.23 31.97 -7.77
CA GLU A 594 16.80 30.65 -8.11
C GLU A 594 18.32 30.80 -8.14
N GLN A 595 19.04 29.94 -7.42
CA GLN A 595 20.49 30.00 -7.28
C GLN A 595 21.07 28.60 -7.12
N ALA A 596 22.15 28.29 -7.84
CA ALA A 596 22.85 27.02 -7.69
C ALA A 596 23.56 26.92 -6.33
N ILE A 597 23.49 25.73 -5.72
CA ILE A 597 24.26 25.40 -4.52
C ILE A 597 25.65 24.92 -5.00
N THR A 598 26.70 25.64 -4.60
CA THR A 598 28.09 25.33 -4.99
C THR A 598 28.93 24.84 -3.82
N ASP A 599 28.50 25.11 -2.59
CA ASP A 599 29.22 24.84 -1.35
C ASP A 599 28.23 24.35 -0.25
N SER A 600 28.75 23.82 0.84
CA SER A 600 28.00 23.41 2.02
C SER A 600 27.17 24.54 2.67
N GLU A 601 27.47 25.79 2.36
CA GLU A 601 26.70 26.96 2.77
C GLU A 601 26.49 27.88 1.56
N THR A 602 25.22 28.21 1.31
CA THR A 602 24.79 29.12 0.25
C THR A 602 24.05 30.31 0.88
N VAL A 603 24.43 31.54 0.50
CA VAL A 603 23.79 32.76 1.00
C VAL A 603 22.90 33.36 -0.08
N LEU A 604 21.62 33.47 0.23
CA LEU A 604 20.61 34.07 -0.64
C LEU A 604 20.35 35.52 -0.26
N ASP A 605 20.44 36.43 -1.23
CA ASP A 605 20.01 37.81 -1.05
C ASP A 605 18.51 37.93 -1.20
N VAL A 606 17.80 38.05 -0.09
CA VAL A 606 16.35 38.22 -0.01
C VAL A 606 15.93 39.67 0.26
N SER A 607 16.83 40.63 0.15
CA SER A 607 16.59 42.05 0.45
C SER A 607 15.47 42.66 -0.40
N ASN A 608 15.26 42.17 -1.64
CA ASN A 608 14.25 42.63 -2.57
C ASN A 608 12.87 41.98 -2.36
N LEU A 609 12.75 41.01 -1.47
CA LEU A 609 11.45 40.41 -1.15
C LEU A 609 10.66 41.35 -0.22
N VAL A 610 9.37 41.45 -0.44
CA VAL A 610 8.47 42.18 0.48
C VAL A 610 8.32 41.40 1.80
N PRO A 611 8.03 42.09 2.92
CA PRO A 611 7.74 41.33 4.16
C PRO A 611 6.61 40.33 3.95
N GLY A 612 6.83 39.09 4.39
CA GLY A 612 5.87 38.00 4.19
C GLY A 612 6.49 36.63 4.42
N VAL A 613 5.68 35.58 4.24
CA VAL A 613 6.07 34.17 4.34
C VAL A 613 6.46 33.67 2.95
N TYR A 614 7.56 32.93 2.89
CA TYR A 614 8.13 32.37 1.67
C TYR A 614 8.52 30.91 1.87
N LEU A 615 8.44 30.16 0.79
CA LEU A 615 8.89 28.78 0.71
C LEU A 615 10.28 28.73 0.07
N LEU A 616 11.23 28.10 0.74
CA LEU A 616 12.52 27.73 0.18
C LEU A 616 12.44 26.27 -0.25
N SER A 617 12.74 25.98 -1.51
CA SER A 617 12.73 24.65 -2.09
C SER A 617 14.11 24.30 -2.62
N LEU A 618 14.56 23.10 -2.37
CA LEU A 618 15.81 22.52 -2.85
C LEU A 618 15.49 21.33 -3.75
N ASP A 619 16.40 21.04 -4.66
CA ASP A 619 16.34 19.88 -5.56
C ASP A 619 14.95 19.69 -6.23
N ARG A 620 14.39 20.79 -6.76
CA ARG A 620 13.08 20.84 -7.45
C ARG A 620 11.89 20.37 -6.59
N GLY A 621 11.96 20.56 -5.29
CA GLY A 621 10.84 20.28 -4.39
C GLY A 621 11.08 19.13 -3.40
N LEU A 622 12.22 18.46 -3.49
CA LEU A 622 12.60 17.37 -2.57
C LEU A 622 12.72 17.84 -1.11
N VAL A 623 13.18 19.06 -0.88
CA VAL A 623 13.27 19.64 0.46
C VAL A 623 12.66 21.02 0.47
N ASN A 624 11.70 21.25 1.34
CA ASN A 624 11.05 22.54 1.50
C ASN A 624 11.23 23.07 2.93
N ARG A 625 11.48 24.39 3.06
CA ARG A 625 11.55 25.09 4.34
C ARG A 625 10.77 26.39 4.24
N ILE A 626 10.11 26.78 5.30
CA ILE A 626 9.40 28.04 5.37
C ILE A 626 10.26 29.06 6.11
N PHE A 627 10.33 30.29 5.59
CA PHE A 627 10.95 31.39 6.29
C PHE A 627 10.12 32.69 6.23
N LEU A 628 10.28 33.49 7.26
CA LEU A 628 9.61 34.78 7.40
C LEU A 628 10.57 35.92 7.00
N LYS A 629 10.21 36.70 5.99
CA LYS A 629 10.87 37.94 5.61
C LYS A 629 10.26 39.10 6.41
N ARG A 630 11.09 39.87 7.11
CA ARG A 630 10.74 41.10 7.80
C ARG A 630 11.07 42.35 7.02
#